data_d937885da63d6861fc4b2e899aaffad0
#
_entry.id   d937885da63d6861fc4b2e899aaffad0
#
_cell.length_a   1.000
_cell.length_b   1.000
_cell.length_c   1.000
_cell.angle_alpha   90.00
_cell.angle_beta   90.00
_cell.angle_gamma   90.00
#
_symmetry.space_group_name_H-M   'P 1'
#
loop_
_entity.id
_entity.type
_entity.pdbx_description
1 polymer ?
#
loop_
_entity_poly.entity_id
_entity_poly.type
_entity_poly.pdbx_seq_one_letter_code
_entity_poly.pdbx_strand_id
1 'polypeptide(L)'
;MTEEPNYAQQYKIVDHCLLETRNSKQGPYDRKLCNFTPWIVTEITRDDGVETTTRIRLRGIHQSGRSLPEIEIPASELAGFNWLAQHWGMDCILEVGQSVKDSVRYAIQTTAEHADRRTVYAMTGWRRIAGEYHFLMPGDDDCSVDLPGKMNGYFMERSYDMTDIQVAASLLHQPLVPEEILFPLLAFTFLSPLNHFLKRAGCEPKFVLFLVGKTGSRKSTLAALFLSFFGRFTGAELPLSFRDTANSILYHTFALKDVLTCIDDLHPSSRIEEQKMNATAQAVMRAYGDRTGKGRLRADASPIESRPPQGNAIITAEFGPDIGESGTARYFALELKAGDVNLEILSHFQSAAAAGVLSRCMCGFLEWLQVRFFADSDLEQEFLRVLRLWFVKHRDAFSKSVVRCHGRVPETVAWLQLGLDFFLLFLKEKDCLTDRECAEIQSRFRTILYRLAAKQAESIDEDKPTHKFIRKLYALIESGQACVLSKNHLSDFIPGNCIGYEDEDCFYLHNEIVHKAVRKLCEEQGETFTVSSKSLLKALAEGFFISRHNGFSLRKNGFMLE
;
A
#
# COMPACT_ATOMS: atom_id res chain seq x y z
N MET A 1 35.85 -28.63 -7.62
CA MET A 1 37.16 -28.00 -7.55
C MET A 1 36.89 -26.59 -7.11
N THR A 2 37.31 -26.20 -5.91
CA THR A 2 37.19 -24.80 -5.43
C THR A 2 38.20 -24.00 -6.23
N GLU A 3 37.72 -23.12 -7.11
CA GLU A 3 38.58 -22.16 -7.81
C GLU A 3 39.33 -21.34 -6.78
N GLU A 4 40.66 -21.37 -6.85
CA GLU A 4 41.50 -20.51 -6.01
C GLU A 4 41.28 -19.05 -6.42
N PRO A 5 41.15 -18.14 -5.46
CA PRO A 5 40.92 -16.73 -5.76
C PRO A 5 42.13 -16.11 -6.45
N ASN A 6 41.87 -15.33 -7.49
CA ASN A 6 42.94 -14.61 -8.23
C ASN A 6 43.13 -13.22 -7.62
N TYR A 7 44.26 -13.03 -6.93
CA TYR A 7 44.64 -11.75 -6.35
C TYR A 7 45.62 -10.98 -7.28
N ALA A 8 45.78 -9.69 -7.08
CA ALA A 8 46.84 -8.92 -7.73
C ALA A 8 48.21 -9.51 -7.41
N GLN A 9 49.16 -9.39 -8.35
CA GLN A 9 50.49 -10.04 -8.32
C GLN A 9 51.29 -9.87 -7.03
N GLN A 10 51.06 -8.82 -6.27
CA GLN A 10 51.73 -8.56 -4.99
C GLN A 10 51.18 -9.40 -3.85
N TYR A 11 50.08 -10.11 -4.02
CA TYR A 11 49.47 -10.96 -3.02
C TYR A 11 49.58 -12.42 -3.42
N LYS A 12 49.76 -13.28 -2.42
CA LYS A 12 49.82 -14.73 -2.62
C LYS A 12 49.24 -15.48 -1.47
N ILE A 13 48.86 -16.71 -1.72
CA ILE A 13 48.33 -17.65 -0.73
C ILE A 13 49.44 -18.65 -0.36
N VAL A 14 49.72 -18.78 0.93
CA VAL A 14 50.57 -19.83 1.46
C VAL A 14 49.91 -20.42 2.67
N ASP A 15 49.67 -21.72 2.69
CA ASP A 15 49.00 -22.46 3.77
C ASP A 15 47.65 -21.80 4.16
N HIS A 16 46.82 -21.42 3.17
CA HIS A 16 45.57 -20.69 3.31
C HIS A 16 45.68 -19.34 4.04
N CYS A 17 46.90 -18.79 4.19
CA CYS A 17 47.11 -17.45 4.71
C CYS A 17 47.32 -16.48 3.53
N LEU A 18 46.81 -15.24 3.68
CA LEU A 18 47.08 -14.18 2.72
C LEU A 18 48.38 -13.45 3.05
N LEU A 19 49.31 -13.38 2.10
CA LEU A 19 50.60 -12.70 2.21
C LEU A 19 50.71 -11.58 1.16
N GLU A 20 51.46 -10.56 1.50
CA GLU A 20 51.85 -9.44 0.62
C GLU A 20 53.36 -9.47 0.40
N THR A 21 53.81 -9.50 -0.86
CA THR A 21 55.22 -9.36 -1.22
C THR A 21 55.58 -7.88 -1.23
N ARG A 22 56.54 -7.50 -0.41
CA ARG A 22 57.06 -6.12 -0.31
C ARG A 22 58.53 -6.07 -0.68
N ASN A 23 58.99 -4.95 -1.25
CA ASN A 23 60.38 -4.70 -1.53
C ASN A 23 61.06 -3.96 -0.37
N SER A 24 62.18 -4.48 0.10
CA SER A 24 63.05 -3.80 1.07
C SER A 24 64.44 -3.52 0.45
N LYS A 25 65.28 -2.79 1.20
CA LYS A 25 66.69 -2.57 0.80
C LYS A 25 67.49 -3.87 0.68
N GLN A 26 67.02 -4.95 1.30
CA GLN A 26 67.66 -6.28 1.30
C GLN A 26 67.03 -7.25 0.29
N GLY A 27 66.06 -6.79 -0.49
CA GLY A 27 65.33 -7.58 -1.46
C GLY A 27 63.85 -7.75 -1.11
N PRO A 28 63.11 -8.48 -1.96
CA PRO A 28 61.70 -8.76 -1.72
C PRO A 28 61.50 -9.70 -0.50
N TYR A 29 60.50 -9.45 0.32
CA TYR A 29 60.09 -10.29 1.43
C TYR A 29 58.57 -10.40 1.51
N ASP A 30 58.08 -11.51 2.09
CA ASP A 30 56.68 -11.78 2.26
C ASP A 30 56.22 -11.39 3.65
N ARG A 31 55.13 -10.62 3.72
CA ARG A 31 54.47 -10.23 4.96
C ARG A 31 53.14 -10.95 5.07
N LYS A 32 52.93 -11.74 6.12
CA LYS A 32 51.63 -12.30 6.41
C LYS A 32 50.69 -11.16 6.77
N LEU A 33 49.47 -11.18 6.17
CA LEU A 33 48.42 -10.19 6.43
C LEU A 33 47.32 -10.73 7.34
N CYS A 34 46.92 -11.98 7.14
CA CYS A 34 45.92 -12.66 7.96
C CYS A 34 46.06 -14.18 7.87
N ASN A 35 45.40 -14.90 8.82
CA ASN A 35 45.39 -16.35 8.88
C ASN A 35 44.24 -17.00 8.12
N PHE A 36 43.72 -16.32 7.11
CA PHE A 36 42.63 -16.79 6.23
C PHE A 36 42.81 -16.20 4.82
N THR A 37 42.14 -16.82 3.86
CA THR A 37 42.12 -16.38 2.45
C THR A 37 40.72 -15.93 2.10
N PRO A 38 40.41 -14.62 2.02
CA PRO A 38 39.06 -14.09 1.73
C PRO A 38 38.95 -13.65 0.27
N TRP A 39 37.83 -13.88 -0.41
CA TRP A 39 37.59 -13.34 -1.75
C TRP A 39 36.11 -13.02 -1.99
N ILE A 40 35.87 -12.12 -2.94
CA ILE A 40 34.53 -11.77 -3.41
C ILE A 40 34.08 -12.82 -4.42
N VAL A 41 32.90 -13.39 -4.19
CA VAL A 41 32.26 -14.34 -5.12
C VAL A 41 31.26 -13.62 -6.01
N THR A 42 30.49 -12.69 -5.43
CA THR A 42 29.43 -11.99 -6.13
C THR A 42 29.37 -10.53 -5.66
N GLU A 43 29.28 -9.62 -6.61
CA GLU A 43 28.89 -8.22 -6.38
C GLU A 43 27.41 -8.07 -6.68
N ILE A 44 26.63 -7.62 -5.68
CA ILE A 44 25.18 -7.53 -5.76
C ILE A 44 24.77 -6.07 -5.73
N THR A 45 24.18 -5.59 -6.82
CA THR A 45 23.49 -4.29 -6.84
C THR A 45 22.06 -4.49 -6.40
N ARG A 46 21.68 -3.97 -5.23
CA ARG A 46 20.29 -3.99 -4.73
C ARG A 46 19.60 -2.69 -5.12
N ASP A 47 18.54 -2.78 -5.93
CA ASP A 47 17.73 -1.66 -6.43
C ASP A 47 16.33 -1.72 -5.81
N ASP A 48 15.93 -0.68 -5.06
CA ASP A 48 14.60 -0.56 -4.48
C ASP A 48 13.67 0.39 -5.29
N GLY A 49 14.13 0.82 -6.46
CA GLY A 49 13.41 1.72 -7.37
C GLY A 49 13.68 3.20 -7.12
N VAL A 50 14.34 3.56 -6.02
CA VAL A 50 14.73 4.92 -5.63
C VAL A 50 16.25 4.99 -5.42
N GLU A 51 16.78 4.07 -4.64
CA GLU A 51 18.20 4.01 -4.31
C GLU A 51 18.78 2.65 -4.74
N THR A 52 20.05 2.68 -5.16
CA THR A 52 20.83 1.47 -5.39
C THR A 52 21.91 1.35 -4.31
N THR A 53 22.07 0.16 -3.77
CA THR A 53 23.12 -0.15 -2.79
C THR A 53 23.92 -1.35 -3.25
N THR A 54 25.24 -1.31 -3.04
CA THR A 54 26.12 -2.43 -3.38
C THR A 54 26.34 -3.30 -2.15
N ARG A 55 26.14 -4.60 -2.31
CA ARG A 55 26.47 -5.65 -1.35
C ARG A 55 27.48 -6.58 -1.98
N ILE A 56 28.29 -7.22 -1.18
CA ILE A 56 29.26 -8.19 -1.65
C ILE A 56 29.07 -9.50 -0.91
N ARG A 57 29.22 -10.60 -1.64
CA ARG A 57 29.23 -11.94 -1.09
C ARG A 57 30.66 -12.43 -1.02
N LEU A 58 31.08 -12.79 0.19
CA LEU A 58 32.44 -13.21 0.48
C LEU A 58 32.48 -14.70 0.81
N ARG A 59 33.52 -15.38 0.36
CA ARG A 59 33.99 -16.69 0.81
C ARG A 59 35.35 -16.58 1.41
N GLY A 60 35.75 -17.61 2.15
CA GLY A 60 37.08 -17.71 2.67
C GLY A 60 37.45 -19.12 3.10
N ILE A 61 38.76 -19.33 3.29
CA ILE A 61 39.35 -20.55 3.84
C ILE A 61 40.29 -20.13 4.99
N HIS A 62 40.08 -20.72 6.17
CA HIS A 62 40.97 -20.51 7.31
C HIS A 62 42.27 -21.29 7.15
N GLN A 63 43.37 -20.87 7.78
CA GLN A 63 44.69 -21.53 7.74
C GLN A 63 44.65 -23.02 8.10
N SER A 64 43.68 -23.47 8.87
CA SER A 64 43.45 -24.89 9.19
C SER A 64 42.89 -25.71 8.04
N GLY A 65 42.59 -25.11 6.89
CA GLY A 65 41.89 -25.74 5.76
C GLY A 65 40.34 -25.73 5.90
N ARG A 66 39.82 -25.21 7.01
CA ARG A 66 38.35 -25.09 7.22
C ARG A 66 37.78 -24.06 6.28
N SER A 67 36.75 -24.44 5.48
CA SER A 67 35.96 -23.50 4.70
C SER A 67 35.17 -22.59 5.64
N LEU A 68 35.24 -21.29 5.41
CA LEU A 68 34.46 -20.28 6.11
C LEU A 68 33.08 -20.14 5.45
N PRO A 69 32.01 -19.88 6.23
CA PRO A 69 30.69 -19.73 5.66
C PRO A 69 30.64 -18.58 4.68
N GLU A 70 29.89 -18.77 3.59
CA GLU A 70 29.60 -17.68 2.66
C GLU A 70 28.75 -16.62 3.36
N ILE A 71 29.14 -15.36 3.27
CA ILE A 71 28.48 -14.24 3.92
C ILE A 71 28.19 -13.13 2.94
N GLU A 72 27.10 -12.39 3.19
CA GLU A 72 26.74 -11.22 2.43
C GLU A 72 26.75 -9.97 3.32
N ILE A 73 27.56 -8.98 2.96
CA ILE A 73 27.72 -7.74 3.71
C ILE A 73 27.53 -6.51 2.80
N PRO A 74 27.10 -5.35 3.33
CA PRO A 74 27.19 -4.10 2.60
C PRO A 74 28.64 -3.80 2.17
N ALA A 75 28.87 -3.35 0.94
CA ALA A 75 30.21 -3.02 0.46
C ALA A 75 30.90 -1.95 1.34
N SER A 76 30.12 -1.04 1.94
CA SER A 76 30.60 -0.03 2.89
C SER A 76 31.21 -0.61 4.17
N GLU A 77 30.84 -1.83 4.56
CA GLU A 77 31.34 -2.49 5.77
C GLU A 77 32.65 -3.26 5.55
N LEU A 78 33.07 -3.45 4.29
CA LEU A 78 34.28 -4.18 3.96
C LEU A 78 35.51 -3.64 4.71
N ALA A 79 35.65 -2.31 4.76
CA ALA A 79 36.80 -1.65 5.39
C ALA A 79 36.83 -1.74 6.92
N GLY A 80 35.67 -1.94 7.56
CA GLY A 80 35.55 -1.96 9.02
C GLY A 80 36.03 -3.26 9.66
N PHE A 81 36.00 -4.38 8.93
CA PHE A 81 36.33 -5.74 9.37
C PHE A 81 35.54 -6.26 10.58
N ASN A 82 34.52 -5.56 11.07
CA ASN A 82 33.65 -6.04 12.14
C ASN A 82 32.92 -7.33 11.76
N TRP A 83 32.66 -7.50 10.46
CA TRP A 83 32.03 -8.69 9.90
C TRP A 83 32.83 -10.00 10.14
N LEU A 84 34.17 -9.93 10.34
CA LEU A 84 34.96 -11.11 10.69
C LEU A 84 34.47 -11.77 11.97
N ALA A 85 34.40 -10.99 13.06
CA ALA A 85 33.94 -11.50 14.34
C ALA A 85 32.47 -11.90 14.32
N GLN A 86 31.65 -11.18 13.57
CA GLN A 86 30.21 -11.44 13.46
C GLN A 86 29.87 -12.74 12.72
N HIS A 87 30.65 -13.07 11.67
CA HIS A 87 30.29 -14.16 10.75
C HIS A 87 31.32 -15.30 10.70
N TRP A 88 32.62 -15.01 10.77
CA TRP A 88 33.68 -16.01 10.60
C TRP A 88 34.31 -16.46 11.91
N GLY A 89 34.08 -15.69 12.99
CA GLY A 89 34.54 -16.03 14.34
C GLY A 89 35.83 -15.32 14.75
N MET A 90 36.15 -15.43 16.02
CA MET A 90 37.30 -14.74 16.64
C MET A 90 38.65 -15.35 16.29
N ASP A 91 38.68 -16.52 15.67
CA ASP A 91 39.90 -17.21 15.21
C ASP A 91 40.38 -16.70 13.83
N CYS A 92 39.56 -15.92 13.12
CA CYS A 92 39.98 -15.22 11.90
C CYS A 92 40.69 -13.92 12.29
N ILE A 93 42.01 -13.90 12.23
CA ILE A 93 42.85 -12.85 12.80
C ILE A 93 43.53 -12.07 11.66
N LEU A 94 43.47 -10.73 11.76
CA LEU A 94 44.34 -9.84 11.00
C LEU A 94 45.64 -9.62 11.77
N GLU A 95 46.81 -9.69 11.06
CA GLU A 95 48.11 -9.44 11.68
C GLU A 95 48.22 -8.00 12.20
N VAL A 96 49.04 -7.78 13.20
CA VAL A 96 49.22 -6.44 13.78
C VAL A 96 50.09 -5.60 12.87
N GLY A 97 49.75 -4.34 12.68
CA GLY A 97 50.58 -3.36 12.01
C GLY A 97 49.80 -2.31 11.22
N GLN A 98 50.47 -1.17 11.00
CA GLN A 98 49.92 -0.13 10.14
C GLN A 98 49.70 -0.66 8.72
N SER A 99 48.64 -0.24 8.07
CA SER A 99 48.23 -0.64 6.71
C SER A 99 47.81 -2.10 6.50
N VAL A 100 47.84 -3.01 7.47
CA VAL A 100 47.39 -4.40 7.27
C VAL A 100 45.95 -4.45 6.83
N LYS A 101 45.06 -3.72 7.51
CA LYS A 101 43.63 -3.63 7.14
C LYS A 101 43.47 -3.12 5.71
N ASP A 102 44.21 -2.09 5.32
CA ASP A 102 44.14 -1.53 3.97
C ASP A 102 44.68 -2.51 2.92
N SER A 103 45.79 -3.23 3.23
CA SER A 103 46.34 -4.26 2.33
C SER A 103 45.36 -5.43 2.15
N VAL A 104 44.71 -5.92 3.24
CA VAL A 104 43.70 -7.00 3.16
C VAL A 104 42.48 -6.51 2.39
N ARG A 105 41.98 -5.31 2.69
CA ARG A 105 40.86 -4.73 1.93
C ARG A 105 41.17 -4.64 0.44
N TYR A 106 42.31 -4.10 0.08
CA TYR A 106 42.73 -3.98 -1.30
C TYR A 106 42.86 -5.35 -1.96
N ALA A 107 43.49 -6.34 -1.30
CA ALA A 107 43.58 -7.71 -1.81
C ALA A 107 42.17 -8.28 -2.10
N ILE A 108 41.23 -8.17 -1.16
CA ILE A 108 39.85 -8.62 -1.36
C ILE A 108 39.22 -7.91 -2.57
N GLN A 109 39.38 -6.59 -2.68
CA GLN A 109 38.85 -5.81 -3.79
C GLN A 109 39.39 -6.23 -5.15
N THR A 110 40.65 -6.69 -5.24
CA THR A 110 41.23 -7.17 -6.53
C THR A 110 40.54 -8.45 -7.02
N THR A 111 39.95 -9.26 -6.14
CA THR A 111 39.18 -10.46 -6.55
C THR A 111 37.85 -10.12 -7.17
N ALA A 112 37.37 -8.87 -7.03
CA ALA A 112 36.09 -8.45 -7.63
C ALA A 112 36.09 -8.45 -9.17
N GLU A 113 37.27 -8.43 -9.82
CA GLU A 113 37.38 -8.51 -11.27
C GLU A 113 36.80 -9.81 -11.82
N HIS A 114 36.87 -10.89 -11.05
CA HIS A 114 36.37 -12.22 -11.40
C HIS A 114 35.06 -12.60 -10.71
N ALA A 115 34.48 -11.69 -9.92
CA ALA A 115 33.23 -11.93 -9.21
C ALA A 115 32.04 -11.85 -10.16
N ASP A 116 31.04 -12.68 -9.91
CA ASP A 116 29.75 -12.56 -10.58
C ASP A 116 29.10 -11.22 -10.24
N ARG A 117 28.43 -10.61 -11.22
CA ARG A 117 27.67 -9.37 -11.02
C ARG A 117 26.21 -9.62 -11.27
N ARG A 118 25.39 -9.27 -10.30
CA ARG A 118 23.94 -9.39 -10.46
C ARG A 118 23.19 -8.22 -9.83
N THR A 119 22.04 -7.91 -10.40
CA THR A 119 21.08 -6.97 -9.81
C THR A 119 20.00 -7.75 -9.11
N VAL A 120 19.69 -7.34 -7.87
CA VAL A 120 18.57 -7.86 -7.09
C VAL A 120 17.60 -6.72 -6.83
N TYR A 121 16.36 -6.88 -7.26
CA TYR A 121 15.32 -5.88 -7.08
C TYR A 121 14.62 -6.08 -5.74
N ALA A 122 14.49 -5.01 -4.95
CA ALA A 122 13.80 -5.03 -3.66
C ALA A 122 12.37 -4.51 -3.76
N MET A 123 11.74 -4.69 -4.91
CA MET A 123 10.38 -4.23 -5.21
C MET A 123 9.72 -5.12 -6.26
N THR A 124 8.38 -5.07 -6.31
CA THR A 124 7.58 -5.68 -7.39
C THR A 124 7.21 -4.68 -8.48
N GLY A 125 6.50 -5.16 -9.51
CA GLY A 125 5.84 -4.35 -10.53
C GLY A 125 6.71 -3.96 -11.72
N TRP A 126 6.18 -3.14 -12.60
CA TRP A 126 6.81 -2.79 -13.87
C TRP A 126 8.12 -2.02 -13.71
N ARG A 127 9.16 -2.53 -14.31
CA ARG A 127 10.48 -1.90 -14.41
C ARG A 127 10.99 -1.98 -15.84
N ARG A 128 11.59 -0.90 -16.35
CA ARG A 128 12.25 -0.91 -17.64
C ARG A 128 13.71 -1.33 -17.45
N ILE A 129 14.10 -2.45 -18.04
CA ILE A 129 15.43 -3.05 -17.95
C ILE A 129 15.92 -3.24 -19.37
N ALA A 130 17.12 -2.72 -19.68
CA ALA A 130 17.71 -2.77 -21.03
C ALA A 130 16.78 -2.29 -22.16
N GLY A 131 15.82 -1.44 -21.84
CA GLY A 131 14.85 -0.88 -22.80
C GLY A 131 13.50 -1.56 -22.84
N GLU A 132 13.35 -2.74 -22.25
CA GLU A 132 12.12 -3.53 -22.22
C GLU A 132 11.43 -3.47 -20.86
N TYR A 133 10.12 -3.66 -20.83
CA TYR A 133 9.36 -3.75 -19.59
C TYR A 133 9.37 -5.16 -19.03
N HIS A 134 9.73 -5.28 -17.76
CA HIS A 134 9.62 -6.50 -16.97
C HIS A 134 8.69 -6.25 -15.78
N PHE A 135 7.84 -7.21 -15.47
CA PHE A 135 7.05 -7.17 -14.23
C PHE A 135 7.83 -7.94 -13.16
N LEU A 136 8.49 -7.20 -12.27
CA LEU A 136 9.30 -7.77 -11.20
C LEU A 136 8.43 -8.51 -10.18
N MET A 137 8.72 -9.78 -9.93
CA MET A 137 8.05 -10.61 -8.94
C MET A 137 8.97 -11.76 -8.51
N PRO A 138 9.00 -12.17 -7.23
CA PRO A 138 9.72 -13.38 -6.84
C PRO A 138 9.23 -14.61 -7.62
N GLY A 139 10.16 -15.49 -8.01
CA GLY A 139 9.88 -16.67 -8.87
C GLY A 139 10.17 -16.43 -10.34
N ASP A 140 10.64 -15.26 -10.72
CA ASP A 140 11.12 -14.94 -12.07
C ASP A 140 12.61 -15.31 -12.18
N ASP A 141 12.95 -16.18 -13.12
CA ASP A 141 14.35 -16.60 -13.37
C ASP A 141 15.18 -15.52 -14.06
N ASP A 142 14.54 -14.62 -14.81
CA ASP A 142 15.21 -13.56 -15.55
C ASP A 142 15.58 -12.35 -14.66
N CYS A 143 14.80 -12.09 -13.61
CA CYS A 143 14.96 -10.96 -12.73
C CYS A 143 14.95 -11.39 -11.26
N SER A 144 16.11 -11.37 -10.60
CA SER A 144 16.18 -11.69 -9.17
C SER A 144 15.45 -10.65 -8.33
N VAL A 145 14.38 -11.05 -7.65
CA VAL A 145 13.60 -10.20 -6.75
C VAL A 145 13.68 -10.73 -5.33
N ASP A 146 14.07 -9.86 -4.38
CA ASP A 146 14.15 -10.16 -2.96
C ASP A 146 13.40 -9.08 -2.17
N LEU A 147 12.20 -9.42 -1.72
CA LEU A 147 11.32 -8.50 -1.01
C LEU A 147 11.65 -8.42 0.48
N PRO A 148 11.49 -7.24 1.10
CA PRO A 148 11.81 -7.09 2.52
C PRO A 148 10.77 -7.76 3.43
N GLY A 149 11.23 -8.43 4.47
CA GLY A 149 10.44 -8.87 5.61
C GLY A 149 9.42 -9.97 5.34
N LYS A 150 8.16 -9.73 5.66
CA LYS A 150 7.07 -10.72 5.66
C LYS A 150 6.43 -10.97 4.27
N MET A 151 7.08 -10.55 3.18
CA MET A 151 6.47 -10.55 1.84
C MET A 151 6.65 -11.87 1.07
N ASN A 152 6.96 -12.98 1.76
CA ASN A 152 7.23 -14.28 1.16
C ASN A 152 6.03 -14.90 0.41
N GLY A 153 4.81 -14.41 0.65
CA GLY A 153 3.62 -14.85 -0.06
C GLY A 153 3.58 -14.40 -1.53
N TYR A 154 4.28 -13.31 -1.87
CA TYR A 154 4.34 -12.82 -3.25
C TYR A 154 5.26 -13.71 -4.07
N PHE A 155 4.68 -14.36 -5.09
CA PHE A 155 5.39 -15.29 -5.94
C PHE A 155 4.59 -15.53 -7.23
N MET A 156 5.26 -15.60 -8.39
CA MET A 156 4.59 -15.84 -9.66
C MET A 156 5.43 -16.77 -10.55
N GLU A 157 4.85 -17.88 -10.94
CA GLU A 157 5.40 -18.73 -11.99
C GLU A 157 5.16 -18.10 -13.36
N ARG A 158 6.17 -18.10 -14.22
CA ARG A 158 6.10 -17.51 -15.58
C ARG A 158 5.43 -18.42 -16.62
N SER A 159 4.72 -19.43 -16.17
CA SER A 159 3.96 -20.34 -17.04
C SER A 159 2.47 -20.23 -16.73
N TYR A 160 1.63 -20.26 -17.75
CA TYR A 160 0.18 -20.35 -17.60
C TYR A 160 -0.41 -21.11 -18.79
N ASP A 161 -1.59 -21.65 -18.61
CA ASP A 161 -2.38 -22.23 -19.68
C ASP A 161 -3.80 -21.65 -19.75
N MET A 162 -4.57 -22.03 -20.75
CA MET A 162 -5.94 -21.54 -20.92
C MET A 162 -6.87 -21.99 -19.79
N THR A 163 -6.58 -23.10 -19.13
CA THR A 163 -7.37 -23.60 -17.99
C THR A 163 -7.26 -22.66 -16.80
N ASP A 164 -6.06 -22.10 -16.54
CA ASP A 164 -5.84 -21.13 -15.48
C ASP A 164 -6.71 -19.88 -15.68
N ILE A 165 -6.77 -19.38 -16.92
CA ILE A 165 -7.58 -18.22 -17.29
C ILE A 165 -9.08 -18.55 -17.18
N GLN A 166 -9.51 -19.71 -17.64
CA GLN A 166 -10.92 -20.14 -17.56
C GLN A 166 -11.40 -20.29 -16.13
N VAL A 167 -10.58 -20.86 -15.24
CA VAL A 167 -10.89 -20.95 -13.80
C VAL A 167 -11.04 -19.56 -13.19
N ALA A 168 -10.14 -18.62 -13.47
CA ALA A 168 -10.27 -17.25 -12.99
C ALA A 168 -11.50 -16.54 -13.59
N ALA A 169 -11.80 -16.73 -14.87
CA ALA A 169 -12.99 -16.21 -15.54
C ALA A 169 -14.28 -16.72 -14.91
N SER A 170 -14.29 -17.97 -14.43
CA SER A 170 -15.48 -18.57 -13.80
C SER A 170 -15.93 -17.81 -12.52
N LEU A 171 -15.04 -17.03 -11.87
CA LEU A 171 -15.42 -16.13 -10.75
C LEU A 171 -16.56 -15.16 -11.14
N LEU A 172 -16.63 -14.72 -12.40
CA LEU A 172 -17.66 -13.81 -12.87
C LEU A 172 -19.07 -14.43 -12.93
N HIS A 173 -19.15 -15.75 -12.87
CA HIS A 173 -20.40 -16.52 -13.01
C HIS A 173 -20.74 -17.32 -11.75
N GLN A 174 -19.79 -17.49 -10.82
CA GLN A 174 -20.01 -18.24 -9.59
C GLN A 174 -20.48 -17.33 -8.46
N PRO A 175 -21.51 -17.73 -7.69
CA PRO A 175 -22.02 -16.96 -6.57
C PRO A 175 -21.13 -17.11 -5.32
N LEU A 176 -19.85 -16.73 -5.44
CA LEU A 176 -18.90 -16.75 -4.32
C LEU A 176 -19.32 -15.79 -3.21
N VAL A 177 -19.64 -14.56 -3.59
CA VAL A 177 -20.17 -13.47 -2.78
C VAL A 177 -21.11 -12.63 -3.65
N PRO A 178 -21.96 -11.73 -3.06
CA PRO A 178 -22.75 -10.80 -3.85
C PRO A 178 -21.91 -10.01 -4.86
N GLU A 179 -22.48 -9.73 -6.02
CA GLU A 179 -21.79 -8.98 -7.10
C GLU A 179 -21.29 -7.60 -6.65
N GLU A 180 -21.96 -6.98 -5.66
CA GLU A 180 -21.55 -5.73 -5.02
C GLU A 180 -20.19 -5.80 -4.32
N ILE A 181 -19.75 -7.00 -4.00
CA ILE A 181 -18.44 -7.27 -3.38
C ILE A 181 -17.49 -7.86 -4.39
N LEU A 182 -17.96 -8.83 -5.18
CA LEU A 182 -17.14 -9.58 -6.13
C LEU A 182 -16.53 -8.66 -7.20
N PHE A 183 -17.37 -7.88 -7.89
CA PHE A 183 -16.92 -7.06 -9.02
C PHE A 183 -15.94 -5.96 -8.61
N PRO A 184 -16.16 -5.18 -7.53
CA PRO A 184 -15.15 -4.21 -7.09
C PRO A 184 -13.83 -4.86 -6.65
N LEU A 185 -13.84 -6.05 -6.05
CA LEU A 185 -12.62 -6.79 -5.68
C LEU A 185 -11.85 -7.24 -6.93
N LEU A 186 -12.53 -7.84 -7.92
CA LEU A 186 -11.92 -8.18 -9.21
C LEU A 186 -11.38 -6.94 -9.92
N ALA A 187 -12.19 -5.89 -10.03
CA ALA A 187 -11.80 -4.62 -10.63
C ALA A 187 -10.52 -4.06 -9.98
N PHE A 188 -10.46 -4.06 -8.65
CA PHE A 188 -9.32 -3.51 -7.91
C PHE A 188 -8.06 -4.38 -8.02
N THR A 189 -8.24 -5.71 -8.14
CA THR A 189 -7.16 -6.66 -8.38
C THR A 189 -6.49 -6.40 -9.72
N PHE A 190 -7.27 -6.34 -10.81
CA PHE A 190 -6.76 -6.12 -12.17
C PHE A 190 -6.43 -4.65 -12.48
N LEU A 191 -6.87 -3.70 -11.65
CA LEU A 191 -6.39 -2.32 -11.66
C LEU A 191 -4.92 -2.22 -11.20
N SER A 192 -4.47 -3.09 -10.28
CA SER A 192 -3.15 -2.97 -9.65
C SER A 192 -1.99 -2.96 -10.65
N PRO A 193 -1.91 -3.85 -11.64
CA PRO A 193 -0.85 -3.80 -12.66
C PRO A 193 -0.89 -2.58 -13.57
N LEU A 194 -2.01 -1.85 -13.62
CA LEU A 194 -2.15 -0.66 -14.44
C LEU A 194 -1.60 0.60 -13.75
N ASN A 195 -1.31 0.55 -12.44
CA ASN A 195 -0.93 1.74 -11.65
C ASN A 195 0.27 2.50 -12.22
N HIS A 196 1.32 1.79 -12.67
CA HIS A 196 2.48 2.40 -13.30
C HIS A 196 2.09 3.27 -14.50
N PHE A 197 1.27 2.77 -15.38
CA PHE A 197 0.83 3.46 -16.59
C PHE A 197 -0.21 4.54 -16.28
N LEU A 198 -1.12 4.30 -15.35
CA LEU A 198 -2.09 5.31 -14.88
C LEU A 198 -1.39 6.51 -14.23
N LYS A 199 -0.31 6.28 -13.48
CA LYS A 199 0.53 7.37 -12.96
C LYS A 199 1.15 8.19 -14.08
N ARG A 200 1.72 7.55 -15.08
CA ARG A 200 2.30 8.22 -16.26
C ARG A 200 1.26 8.92 -17.12
N ALA A 201 0.04 8.39 -17.19
CA ALA A 201 -1.10 9.04 -17.85
C ALA A 201 -1.69 10.20 -17.02
N GLY A 202 -1.17 10.48 -15.80
CA GLY A 202 -1.64 11.56 -14.92
C GLY A 202 -2.99 11.28 -14.24
N CYS A 203 -3.36 10.01 -14.09
CA CYS A 203 -4.58 9.56 -13.41
C CYS A 203 -4.30 8.38 -12.45
N GLU A 204 -3.27 8.50 -11.62
CA GLU A 204 -2.87 7.49 -10.62
C GLU A 204 -4.00 7.22 -9.63
N PRO A 205 -4.32 5.93 -9.31
CA PRO A 205 -5.31 5.58 -8.30
C PRO A 205 -4.95 6.11 -6.91
N LYS A 206 -5.91 6.78 -6.24
CA LYS A 206 -5.69 7.49 -4.97
C LYS A 206 -6.70 7.09 -3.90
N PHE A 207 -6.91 5.80 -3.73
CA PHE A 207 -7.82 5.26 -2.73
C PHE A 207 -7.37 3.86 -2.29
N VAL A 208 -7.98 3.35 -1.22
CA VAL A 208 -7.90 1.97 -0.76
C VAL A 208 -9.29 1.36 -0.74
N LEU A 209 -9.37 0.04 -0.84
CA LEU A 209 -10.63 -0.69 -0.74
C LEU A 209 -10.81 -1.20 0.69
N PHE A 210 -11.90 -0.81 1.34
CA PHE A 210 -12.28 -1.31 2.67
C PHE A 210 -13.26 -2.46 2.55
N LEU A 211 -12.91 -3.59 3.15
CA LEU A 211 -13.81 -4.72 3.31
C LEU A 211 -14.29 -4.74 4.77
N VAL A 212 -15.47 -4.19 5.00
CA VAL A 212 -16.07 -4.00 6.33
C VAL A 212 -17.03 -5.15 6.63
N GLY A 213 -17.02 -5.65 7.86
CA GLY A 213 -17.97 -6.67 8.29
C GLY A 213 -17.64 -7.21 9.68
N LYS A 214 -18.60 -7.82 10.34
CA LYS A 214 -18.43 -8.40 11.68
C LYS A 214 -17.39 -9.52 11.71
N THR A 215 -16.80 -9.80 12.87
CA THR A 215 -15.95 -10.98 13.08
C THR A 215 -16.66 -12.24 12.60
N GLY A 216 -15.93 -13.12 11.90
CA GLY A 216 -16.47 -14.35 11.32
C GLY A 216 -17.09 -14.20 9.93
N SER A 217 -17.25 -13.00 9.37
CA SER A 217 -17.76 -12.80 8.00
C SER A 217 -16.79 -13.20 6.88
N ARG A 218 -15.61 -13.74 7.19
CA ARG A 218 -14.62 -14.23 6.24
C ARG A 218 -13.88 -13.15 5.42
N LYS A 219 -13.80 -11.91 5.93
CA LYS A 219 -13.10 -10.80 5.27
C LYS A 219 -11.66 -11.14 4.89
N SER A 220 -10.87 -11.56 5.88
CA SER A 220 -9.43 -11.87 5.70
C SER A 220 -9.23 -13.03 4.72
N THR A 221 -10.12 -14.05 4.75
CA THR A 221 -10.10 -15.18 3.83
C THR A 221 -10.42 -14.73 2.40
N LEU A 222 -11.41 -13.85 2.24
CA LEU A 222 -11.78 -13.30 0.94
C LEU A 222 -10.66 -12.39 0.40
N ALA A 223 -10.08 -11.53 1.22
CA ALA A 223 -8.92 -10.71 0.84
C ALA A 223 -7.73 -11.57 0.38
N ALA A 224 -7.41 -12.64 1.13
CA ALA A 224 -6.36 -13.59 0.75
C ALA A 224 -6.60 -14.24 -0.62
N LEU A 225 -7.85 -14.58 -0.94
CA LEU A 225 -8.19 -15.14 -2.24
C LEU A 225 -7.83 -14.18 -3.38
N PHE A 226 -8.17 -12.88 -3.25
CA PHE A 226 -7.84 -11.88 -4.28
C PHE A 226 -6.34 -11.53 -4.32
N LEU A 227 -5.66 -11.57 -3.17
CA LEU A 227 -4.19 -11.46 -3.13
C LEU A 227 -3.51 -12.61 -3.87
N SER A 228 -4.15 -13.80 -3.90
CA SER A 228 -3.58 -14.98 -4.54
C SER A 228 -3.44 -14.88 -6.07
N PHE A 229 -3.94 -13.81 -6.68
CA PHE A 229 -3.53 -13.42 -8.03
C PHE A 229 -2.07 -12.94 -8.11
N PHE A 230 -1.44 -12.59 -6.99
CA PHE A 230 -0.05 -12.15 -6.91
C PHE A 230 0.85 -13.08 -6.10
N GLY A 231 0.39 -14.29 -5.78
CA GLY A 231 1.18 -15.23 -5.01
C GLY A 231 0.37 -16.31 -4.31
N ARG A 232 0.80 -16.67 -3.10
CA ARG A 232 0.15 -17.70 -2.27
C ARG A 232 -0.17 -17.10 -0.90
N PHE A 233 -1.46 -16.91 -0.64
CA PHE A 233 -1.93 -16.27 0.59
C PHE A 233 -3.06 -17.07 1.23
N THR A 234 -3.09 -17.05 2.57
CA THR A 234 -4.18 -17.60 3.37
C THR A 234 -4.74 -16.51 4.29
N GLY A 235 -5.98 -16.68 4.74
CA GLY A 235 -6.57 -15.71 5.67
C GLY A 235 -5.87 -15.64 7.04
N ALA A 236 -5.00 -16.61 7.36
CA ALA A 236 -4.18 -16.63 8.57
C ALA A 236 -2.82 -15.94 8.38
N GLU A 237 -2.33 -15.84 7.14
CA GLU A 237 -1.00 -15.33 6.80
C GLU A 237 -1.12 -14.23 5.75
N LEU A 238 -1.63 -13.07 6.18
CA LEU A 238 -1.69 -11.87 5.35
C LEU A 238 -0.42 -11.02 5.56
N PRO A 239 0.03 -10.28 4.53
CA PRO A 239 1.36 -9.65 4.56
C PRO A 239 1.50 -8.53 5.60
N LEU A 240 0.43 -7.77 5.86
CA LEU A 240 0.45 -6.62 6.75
C LEU A 240 -0.77 -6.62 7.68
N SER A 241 -0.61 -6.02 8.86
CA SER A 241 -1.68 -5.89 9.86
C SER A 241 -1.63 -4.50 10.51
N PHE A 242 -2.77 -4.01 11.03
CA PHE A 242 -2.82 -2.79 11.85
C PHE A 242 -2.13 -2.92 13.22
N ARG A 243 -1.64 -4.11 13.56
CA ARG A 243 -0.71 -4.30 14.70
C ARG A 243 0.70 -3.82 14.38
N ASP A 244 1.05 -3.73 13.09
CA ASP A 244 2.30 -3.13 12.64
C ASP A 244 2.25 -1.59 12.80
N THR A 245 3.41 -0.97 12.93
CA THR A 245 3.48 0.51 12.95
C THR A 245 3.19 1.10 11.58
N ALA A 246 2.65 2.32 11.53
CA ALA A 246 2.42 3.02 10.26
C ALA A 246 3.68 3.09 9.38
N ASN A 247 4.87 3.27 9.98
CA ASN A 247 6.12 3.31 9.24
C ASN A 247 6.49 1.95 8.62
N SER A 248 6.24 0.85 9.34
CA SER A 248 6.45 -0.51 8.83
C SER A 248 5.52 -0.79 7.65
N ILE A 249 4.22 -0.48 7.81
CA ILE A 249 3.24 -0.63 6.72
C ILE A 249 3.68 0.17 5.48
N LEU A 250 4.04 1.44 5.64
CA LEU A 250 4.45 2.30 4.52
C LEU A 250 5.76 1.84 3.85
N TYR A 251 6.70 1.29 4.63
CA TYR A 251 7.93 0.73 4.08
C TYR A 251 7.65 -0.47 3.15
N HIS A 252 6.82 -1.40 3.61
CA HIS A 252 6.47 -2.58 2.81
C HIS A 252 5.58 -2.24 1.62
N THR A 253 4.60 -1.34 1.78
CA THR A 253 3.72 -0.94 0.66
C THR A 253 4.42 -0.12 -0.41
N PHE A 254 5.57 0.48 -0.11
CA PHE A 254 6.45 1.07 -1.12
C PHE A 254 7.09 0.00 -2.00
N ALA A 255 7.60 -1.09 -1.41
CA ALA A 255 8.19 -2.20 -2.14
C ALA A 255 7.16 -2.99 -2.99
N LEU A 256 5.89 -3.01 -2.56
CA LEU A 256 4.79 -3.67 -3.26
C LEU A 256 4.19 -2.78 -4.35
N LYS A 257 4.98 -2.52 -5.40
CA LYS A 257 4.59 -1.70 -6.54
C LYS A 257 3.74 -2.51 -7.52
N ASP A 258 2.67 -1.89 -8.05
CA ASP A 258 1.80 -2.44 -9.11
C ASP A 258 1.14 -3.79 -8.75
N VAL A 259 1.07 -4.14 -7.47
CA VAL A 259 0.40 -5.34 -6.95
C VAL A 259 -0.67 -4.96 -5.94
N LEU A 260 -1.54 -5.91 -5.65
CA LEU A 260 -2.50 -5.82 -4.57
C LEU A 260 -1.87 -6.27 -3.25
N THR A 261 -2.15 -5.57 -2.15
CA THR A 261 -1.80 -6.00 -0.79
C THR A 261 -3.02 -6.00 0.13
N CYS A 262 -2.88 -6.58 1.32
CA CYS A 262 -3.86 -6.51 2.37
C CYS A 262 -3.23 -5.97 3.65
N ILE A 263 -3.94 -5.04 4.30
CA ILE A 263 -3.63 -4.57 5.65
C ILE A 263 -4.79 -5.03 6.52
N ASP A 264 -4.55 -6.08 7.29
CA ASP A 264 -5.59 -6.84 8.01
C ASP A 264 -5.85 -6.30 9.42
N ASP A 265 -7.05 -6.58 9.94
CA ASP A 265 -7.42 -6.48 11.35
C ASP A 265 -7.42 -5.05 11.92
N LEU A 266 -8.16 -4.13 11.26
CA LEU A 266 -8.53 -2.86 11.88
C LEU A 266 -9.67 -3.10 12.88
N HIS A 267 -9.31 -3.67 14.04
CA HIS A 267 -10.23 -4.02 15.12
C HIS A 267 -9.60 -3.71 16.49
N PRO A 268 -9.86 -2.52 17.07
CA PRO A 268 -9.31 -2.18 18.38
C PRO A 268 -10.04 -2.92 19.51
N SER A 269 -9.27 -3.44 20.47
CA SER A 269 -9.79 -4.13 21.66
C SER A 269 -9.93 -3.20 22.89
N SER A 270 -9.35 -1.99 22.81
CA SER A 270 -9.39 -1.00 23.87
C SER A 270 -9.35 0.42 23.31
N ARG A 271 -9.77 1.41 24.11
CA ARG A 271 -9.78 2.84 23.72
C ARG A 271 -8.37 3.36 23.36
N ILE A 272 -7.33 2.88 24.03
CA ILE A 272 -5.94 3.28 23.74
C ILE A 272 -5.49 2.69 22.39
N GLU A 273 -5.85 1.45 22.14
CA GLU A 273 -5.57 0.77 20.87
C GLU A 273 -6.34 1.41 19.73
N GLU A 274 -7.59 1.79 19.95
CA GLU A 274 -8.44 2.51 18.99
C GLU A 274 -7.77 3.82 18.53
N GLN A 275 -7.27 4.63 19.46
CA GLN A 275 -6.57 5.87 19.11
C GLN A 275 -5.32 5.61 18.26
N LYS A 276 -4.54 4.58 18.61
CA LYS A 276 -3.33 4.19 17.84
C LYS A 276 -3.69 3.67 16.45
N MET A 277 -4.69 2.79 16.36
CA MET A 277 -5.14 2.21 15.09
C MET A 277 -5.75 3.28 14.19
N ASN A 278 -6.59 4.19 14.72
CA ASN A 278 -7.14 5.32 13.96
C ASN A 278 -6.03 6.26 13.45
N ALA A 279 -5.00 6.54 14.27
CA ALA A 279 -3.84 7.33 13.82
C ALA A 279 -3.05 6.62 12.71
N THR A 280 -2.86 5.30 12.82
CA THR A 280 -2.22 4.47 11.79
C THR A 280 -3.06 4.44 10.52
N ALA A 281 -4.38 4.21 10.64
CA ALA A 281 -5.31 4.22 9.52
C ALA A 281 -5.30 5.57 8.80
N GLN A 282 -5.35 6.68 9.53
CA GLN A 282 -5.27 8.03 8.96
C GLN A 282 -3.95 8.26 8.20
N ALA A 283 -2.82 7.78 8.74
CA ALA A 283 -1.52 7.90 8.07
C ALA A 283 -1.47 7.08 6.77
N VAL A 284 -1.96 5.84 6.79
CA VAL A 284 -2.05 4.95 5.63
C VAL A 284 -3.00 5.54 4.57
N MET A 285 -4.22 5.96 4.98
CA MET A 285 -5.19 6.58 4.05
C MET A 285 -4.62 7.82 3.35
N ARG A 286 -3.90 8.68 4.09
CA ARG A 286 -3.25 9.85 3.50
C ARG A 286 -2.16 9.45 2.52
N ALA A 287 -1.33 8.48 2.87
CA ALA A 287 -0.25 8.02 2.00
C ALA A 287 -0.78 7.45 0.67
N TYR A 288 -1.81 6.61 0.70
CA TYR A 288 -2.46 6.10 -0.50
C TYR A 288 -3.26 7.17 -1.25
N GLY A 289 -4.03 7.96 -0.52
CA GLY A 289 -4.94 8.96 -1.11
C GLY A 289 -4.24 10.17 -1.72
N ASP A 290 -3.03 10.49 -1.28
CA ASP A 290 -2.25 11.62 -1.79
C ASP A 290 -1.01 11.16 -2.59
N ARG A 291 -0.69 9.86 -2.54
CA ARG A 291 0.54 9.26 -3.12
C ARG A 291 1.79 10.02 -2.68
N THR A 292 1.82 10.40 -1.41
CA THR A 292 2.94 11.13 -0.81
C THR A 292 3.43 10.37 0.43
N GLY A 293 4.74 10.31 0.59
CA GLY A 293 5.37 9.79 1.82
C GLY A 293 5.69 10.92 2.80
N LYS A 294 5.98 10.58 4.06
CA LYS A 294 6.49 11.54 5.03
C LYS A 294 7.89 11.97 4.64
N GLY A 295 8.13 13.27 4.55
CA GLY A 295 9.48 13.83 4.42
C GLY A 295 10.33 13.45 5.64
N ARG A 296 11.56 13.02 5.40
CA ARG A 296 12.56 12.70 6.42
C ARG A 296 13.89 13.32 6.03
N LEU A 297 14.71 13.63 7.03
CA LEU A 297 16.08 14.09 6.82
C LEU A 297 17.05 13.00 7.29
N ARG A 298 18.19 12.90 6.60
CA ARG A 298 19.35 12.13 7.06
C ARG A 298 20.03 12.87 8.21
N ALA A 299 20.99 12.23 8.87
CA ALA A 299 21.75 12.84 9.97
C ALA A 299 22.53 14.11 9.54
N ASP A 300 22.86 14.22 8.26
CA ASP A 300 23.51 15.37 7.64
C ASP A 300 22.53 16.45 7.15
N ALA A 301 21.25 16.37 7.56
CA ALA A 301 20.16 17.25 7.15
C ALA A 301 19.80 17.21 5.66
N SER A 302 20.35 16.28 4.87
CA SER A 302 19.91 16.07 3.49
C SER A 302 18.54 15.39 3.45
N PRO A 303 17.64 15.73 2.49
CA PRO A 303 16.33 15.09 2.39
C PRO A 303 16.46 13.63 1.96
N ILE A 304 15.70 12.76 2.63
CA ILE A 304 15.47 11.38 2.18
C ILE A 304 14.34 11.42 1.15
N GLU A 305 14.53 10.78 0.01
CA GLU A 305 13.49 10.70 -1.01
C GLU A 305 12.23 10.03 -0.46
N SER A 306 11.08 10.62 -0.81
CA SER A 306 9.78 10.16 -0.34
C SER A 306 9.44 8.78 -0.91
N ARG A 307 8.98 7.88 -0.06
CA ARG A 307 8.61 6.50 -0.40
C ARG A 307 7.11 6.27 -0.16
N PRO A 308 6.24 6.78 -1.05
CA PRO A 308 4.80 6.53 -0.95
C PRO A 308 4.46 5.10 -1.35
N PRO A 309 3.27 4.57 -0.93
CA PRO A 309 2.74 3.32 -1.47
C PRO A 309 2.64 3.36 -3.00
N GLN A 310 2.99 2.27 -3.68
CA GLN A 310 3.04 2.22 -5.15
C GLN A 310 2.05 1.20 -5.74
N GLY A 311 1.51 0.31 -4.92
CA GLY A 311 0.46 -0.66 -5.28
C GLY A 311 -0.92 -0.24 -4.80
N ASN A 312 -1.85 -1.19 -4.78
CA ASN A 312 -3.20 -1.05 -4.23
C ASN A 312 -3.33 -1.82 -2.91
N ALA A 313 -4.25 -1.40 -2.02
CA ALA A 313 -4.45 -2.09 -0.74
C ALA A 313 -5.93 -2.36 -0.45
N ILE A 314 -6.23 -3.59 -0.05
CA ILE A 314 -7.46 -3.95 0.65
C ILE A 314 -7.20 -3.79 2.14
N ILE A 315 -8.15 -3.19 2.86
CA ILE A 315 -8.13 -3.10 4.32
C ILE A 315 -9.32 -3.87 4.85
N THR A 316 -9.09 -4.78 5.80
CA THR A 316 -10.18 -5.46 6.50
C THR A 316 -10.48 -4.77 7.82
N ALA A 317 -11.74 -4.54 8.12
CA ALA A 317 -12.17 -3.85 9.32
C ALA A 317 -13.53 -4.37 9.82
N GLU A 318 -13.82 -4.22 11.11
CA GLU A 318 -15.17 -4.45 11.60
C GLU A 318 -16.07 -3.22 11.39
N PHE A 319 -15.50 -2.05 11.50
CA PHE A 319 -16.19 -0.76 11.31
C PHE A 319 -15.28 0.19 10.51
N GLY A 320 -15.88 1.20 9.89
CA GLY A 320 -15.11 2.29 9.28
C GLY A 320 -14.36 3.10 10.36
N PRO A 321 -13.12 3.56 10.09
CA PRO A 321 -12.37 4.38 11.04
C PRO A 321 -12.99 5.79 11.14
N ASP A 322 -13.02 6.38 12.35
CA ASP A 322 -13.39 7.80 12.54
C ASP A 322 -12.21 8.71 12.18
N ILE A 323 -12.09 9.03 10.91
CA ILE A 323 -10.98 9.83 10.34
C ILE A 323 -11.47 11.10 9.63
N GLY A 324 -12.78 11.39 9.74
CA GLY A 324 -13.45 12.56 9.18
C GLY A 324 -13.54 12.55 7.65
N GLU A 325 -14.31 13.50 7.09
CA GLU A 325 -14.63 13.62 5.67
C GLU A 325 -13.44 13.37 4.72
N SER A 326 -12.32 14.05 4.98
CA SER A 326 -11.11 13.92 4.14
C SER A 326 -10.51 12.52 4.17
N GLY A 327 -10.64 11.79 5.27
CA GLY A 327 -10.20 10.40 5.40
C GLY A 327 -11.17 9.46 4.69
N THR A 328 -12.47 9.61 4.94
CA THR A 328 -13.54 8.80 4.34
C THR A 328 -13.56 8.90 2.82
N ALA A 329 -13.20 10.06 2.26
CA ALA A 329 -13.06 10.24 0.82
C ALA A 329 -11.84 9.52 0.19
N ARG A 330 -10.94 8.90 0.98
CA ARG A 330 -9.75 8.18 0.51
C ARG A 330 -9.91 6.67 0.49
N TYR A 331 -11.04 6.15 0.86
CA TYR A 331 -11.36 4.73 0.74
C TYR A 331 -12.72 4.51 0.07
N PHE A 332 -12.92 3.31 -0.43
CA PHE A 332 -14.19 2.83 -0.94
C PHE A 332 -14.61 1.60 -0.14
N ALA A 333 -15.76 1.67 0.51
CA ALA A 333 -16.22 0.63 1.44
C ALA A 333 -17.09 -0.41 0.75
N LEU A 334 -16.81 -1.68 1.04
CA LEU A 334 -17.62 -2.84 0.70
C LEU A 334 -18.08 -3.50 1.99
N GLU A 335 -19.38 -3.68 2.19
CA GLU A 335 -19.95 -4.29 3.40
C GLU A 335 -20.20 -5.78 3.19
N LEU A 336 -19.47 -6.62 3.91
CA LEU A 336 -19.61 -8.08 3.91
C LEU A 336 -20.41 -8.52 5.13
N LYS A 337 -21.60 -9.05 4.90
CA LYS A 337 -22.48 -9.57 5.95
C LYS A 337 -22.15 -11.04 6.27
N ALA A 338 -22.53 -11.48 7.46
CA ALA A 338 -22.47 -12.89 7.79
C ALA A 338 -23.40 -13.70 6.87
N GLY A 339 -22.84 -14.73 6.23
CA GLY A 339 -23.55 -15.58 5.27
C GLY A 339 -23.47 -15.15 3.81
N ASP A 340 -22.87 -13.99 3.49
CA ASP A 340 -22.68 -13.55 2.11
C ASP A 340 -21.67 -14.44 1.33
N VAL A 341 -20.77 -15.09 2.05
CA VAL A 341 -19.73 -15.95 1.44
C VAL A 341 -20.23 -17.37 1.28
N ASN A 342 -20.29 -17.86 0.05
CA ASN A 342 -20.55 -19.27 -0.23
C ASN A 342 -19.28 -20.09 0.06
N LEU A 343 -19.33 -20.91 1.13
CA LEU A 343 -18.15 -21.61 1.64
C LEU A 343 -17.68 -22.73 0.70
N GLU A 344 -18.56 -23.37 -0.02
CA GLU A 344 -18.23 -24.43 -0.98
C GLU A 344 -17.45 -23.85 -2.16
N ILE A 345 -17.97 -22.78 -2.75
CA ILE A 345 -17.32 -22.06 -3.85
C ILE A 345 -16.01 -21.43 -3.37
N LEU A 346 -15.99 -20.86 -2.16
CA LEU A 346 -14.75 -20.33 -1.57
C LEU A 346 -13.69 -21.41 -1.46
N SER A 347 -14.04 -22.61 -0.95
CA SER A 347 -13.09 -23.73 -0.82
C SER A 347 -12.54 -24.20 -2.18
N HIS A 348 -13.37 -24.19 -3.21
CA HIS A 348 -12.95 -24.48 -4.58
C HIS A 348 -11.87 -23.49 -5.06
N PHE A 349 -12.13 -22.18 -4.93
CA PHE A 349 -11.15 -21.17 -5.34
C PHE A 349 -9.93 -21.08 -4.44
N GLN A 350 -10.04 -21.40 -3.15
CA GLN A 350 -8.87 -21.55 -2.27
C GLN A 350 -7.96 -22.69 -2.71
N SER A 351 -8.53 -23.81 -3.15
CA SER A 351 -7.76 -24.93 -3.72
C SER A 351 -7.07 -24.53 -5.02
N ALA A 352 -7.76 -23.81 -5.91
CA ALA A 352 -7.17 -23.25 -7.12
C ALA A 352 -6.05 -22.25 -6.82
N ALA A 353 -6.24 -21.37 -5.82
CA ALA A 353 -5.23 -20.41 -5.36
C ALA A 353 -3.98 -21.12 -4.81
N ALA A 354 -4.17 -22.14 -3.95
CA ALA A 354 -3.07 -22.94 -3.41
C ALA A 354 -2.28 -23.68 -4.51
N ALA A 355 -2.96 -24.10 -5.57
CA ALA A 355 -2.33 -24.69 -6.77
C ALA A 355 -1.69 -23.65 -7.70
N GLY A 356 -1.74 -22.35 -7.39
CA GLY A 356 -1.14 -21.29 -8.19
C GLY A 356 -1.94 -20.85 -9.42
N VAL A 357 -3.16 -21.37 -9.62
CA VAL A 357 -4.00 -21.10 -10.80
C VAL A 357 -4.28 -19.60 -10.97
N LEU A 358 -4.62 -18.89 -9.86
CA LEU A 358 -4.93 -17.46 -9.93
C LEU A 358 -3.68 -16.61 -10.26
N SER A 359 -2.51 -16.94 -9.69
CA SER A 359 -1.27 -16.22 -10.00
C SER A 359 -0.79 -16.48 -11.43
N ARG A 360 -1.00 -17.68 -11.96
CA ARG A 360 -0.72 -17.99 -13.37
C ARG A 360 -1.68 -17.26 -14.31
N CYS A 361 -2.97 -17.12 -13.96
CA CYS A 361 -3.88 -16.25 -14.71
C CYS A 361 -3.38 -14.79 -14.75
N MET A 362 -2.91 -14.26 -13.61
CA MET A 362 -2.33 -12.92 -13.57
C MET A 362 -1.07 -12.83 -14.43
N CYS A 363 -0.21 -13.86 -14.45
CA CYS A 363 0.94 -13.93 -15.36
C CYS A 363 0.50 -13.76 -16.83
N GLY A 364 -0.55 -14.49 -17.24
CA GLY A 364 -1.12 -14.37 -18.58
C GLY A 364 -1.68 -12.97 -18.89
N PHE A 365 -2.29 -12.31 -17.88
CA PHE A 365 -2.76 -10.93 -18.00
C PHE A 365 -1.60 -9.93 -18.17
N LEU A 366 -0.53 -10.09 -17.41
CA LEU A 366 0.66 -9.23 -17.50
C LEU A 366 1.38 -9.37 -18.85
N GLU A 367 1.55 -10.60 -19.33
CA GLU A 367 2.12 -10.88 -20.65
C GLU A 367 1.24 -10.29 -21.78
N TRP A 368 -0.07 -10.46 -21.68
CA TRP A 368 -1.02 -9.88 -22.62
C TRP A 368 -0.92 -8.34 -22.63
N LEU A 369 -0.84 -7.70 -21.46
CA LEU A 369 -0.63 -6.24 -21.38
C LEU A 369 0.66 -5.83 -22.08
N GLN A 370 1.76 -6.53 -21.83
CA GLN A 370 3.07 -6.22 -22.39
C GLN A 370 3.05 -6.30 -23.91
N VAL A 371 2.59 -7.41 -24.45
CA VAL A 371 2.56 -7.64 -25.90
C VAL A 371 1.58 -6.70 -26.60
N ARG A 372 0.42 -6.46 -25.99
CA ARG A 372 -0.68 -5.72 -26.63
C ARG A 372 -0.51 -4.21 -26.61
N PHE A 373 0.10 -3.65 -25.55
CA PHE A 373 0.03 -2.22 -25.31
C PHE A 373 1.36 -1.49 -25.17
N PHE A 374 2.45 -2.19 -24.93
CA PHE A 374 3.76 -1.52 -24.74
C PHE A 374 4.95 -2.35 -25.19
N ALA A 375 4.77 -3.17 -26.21
CA ALA A 375 5.87 -3.86 -26.89
C ALA A 375 6.87 -2.86 -27.50
N ASP A 376 6.40 -1.68 -27.90
CA ASP A 376 7.24 -0.57 -28.38
C ASP A 376 6.78 0.79 -27.82
N SER A 377 7.53 1.85 -28.10
CA SER A 377 7.29 3.20 -27.57
C SER A 377 6.00 3.83 -28.12
N ASP A 378 5.59 3.52 -29.33
CA ASP A 378 4.42 4.12 -29.96
C ASP A 378 3.14 3.50 -29.40
N LEU A 379 3.13 2.18 -29.24
CA LEU A 379 2.05 1.46 -28.56
C LEU A 379 1.92 1.93 -27.10
N GLU A 380 3.03 2.15 -26.41
CA GLU A 380 3.02 2.67 -25.03
C GLU A 380 2.38 4.07 -24.97
N GLN A 381 2.75 4.99 -25.86
CA GLN A 381 2.16 6.34 -25.90
C GLN A 381 0.65 6.29 -26.18
N GLU A 382 0.24 5.44 -27.13
CA GLU A 382 -1.19 5.22 -27.40
C GLU A 382 -1.91 4.64 -26.19
N PHE A 383 -1.30 3.67 -25.51
CA PHE A 383 -1.87 3.09 -24.30
C PHE A 383 -2.10 4.14 -23.19
N LEU A 384 -1.11 4.99 -22.92
CA LEU A 384 -1.26 6.08 -21.94
C LEU A 384 -2.42 7.03 -22.32
N ARG A 385 -2.58 7.31 -23.61
CA ARG A 385 -3.67 8.15 -24.11
C ARG A 385 -5.03 7.45 -23.93
N VAL A 386 -5.14 6.18 -24.25
CA VAL A 386 -6.36 5.36 -24.05
C VAL A 386 -6.74 5.30 -22.58
N LEU A 387 -5.79 5.01 -21.67
CA LEU A 387 -6.03 5.00 -20.22
C LEU A 387 -6.60 6.33 -19.74
N ARG A 388 -6.00 7.44 -20.15
CA ARG A 388 -6.49 8.78 -19.81
C ARG A 388 -7.89 9.04 -20.35
N LEU A 389 -8.14 8.69 -21.61
CA LEU A 389 -9.44 8.88 -22.26
C LEU A 389 -10.54 8.09 -21.55
N TRP A 390 -10.30 6.82 -21.25
CA TRP A 390 -11.27 5.96 -20.59
C TRP A 390 -11.52 6.42 -19.14
N PHE A 391 -10.47 6.80 -18.42
CA PHE A 391 -10.60 7.39 -17.08
C PHE A 391 -11.53 8.60 -17.08
N VAL A 392 -11.27 9.57 -17.96
CA VAL A 392 -12.09 10.79 -18.09
C VAL A 392 -13.53 10.45 -18.47
N LYS A 393 -13.73 9.55 -19.44
CA LYS A 393 -15.05 9.08 -19.88
C LYS A 393 -15.86 8.50 -18.72
N HIS A 394 -15.29 7.60 -17.94
CA HIS A 394 -15.99 6.95 -16.82
C HIS A 394 -16.26 7.94 -15.68
N ARG A 395 -15.28 8.77 -15.32
CA ARG A 395 -15.42 9.82 -14.31
C ARG A 395 -16.56 10.78 -14.66
N ASP A 396 -16.56 11.30 -15.87
CA ASP A 396 -17.53 12.30 -16.32
C ASP A 396 -18.93 11.69 -16.51
N ALA A 397 -19.02 10.43 -16.93
CA ALA A 397 -20.29 9.70 -17.02
C ALA A 397 -20.97 9.57 -15.64
N PHE A 398 -20.21 9.20 -14.60
CA PHE A 398 -20.73 9.16 -13.23
C PHE A 398 -21.07 10.57 -12.71
N SER A 399 -20.21 11.56 -12.92
CA SER A 399 -20.44 12.94 -12.47
C SER A 399 -21.73 13.54 -13.04
N LYS A 400 -22.15 13.13 -14.24
CA LYS A 400 -23.41 13.54 -14.84
C LYS A 400 -24.65 12.85 -14.25
N SER A 401 -24.46 11.70 -13.62
CA SER A 401 -25.56 10.91 -13.02
C SER A 401 -25.89 11.31 -11.58
N VAL A 402 -25.02 12.10 -10.91
CA VAL A 402 -25.13 12.49 -9.51
C VAL A 402 -25.10 14.02 -9.39
N VAL A 403 -26.06 14.59 -8.66
CA VAL A 403 -26.22 16.07 -8.58
C VAL A 403 -25.07 16.72 -7.77
N ARG A 404 -24.60 16.09 -6.70
CA ARG A 404 -23.47 16.54 -5.88
C ARG A 404 -22.81 15.35 -5.21
N CYS A 405 -21.49 15.26 -5.28
CA CYS A 405 -20.68 14.33 -4.50
C CYS A 405 -19.27 14.90 -4.30
N HIS A 406 -18.54 14.35 -3.34
CA HIS A 406 -17.13 14.68 -3.15
C HIS A 406 -16.33 14.32 -4.40
N GLY A 407 -15.40 15.20 -4.83
CA GLY A 407 -14.69 15.06 -6.12
C GLY A 407 -13.89 13.76 -6.33
N ARG A 408 -13.53 13.05 -5.23
CA ARG A 408 -12.83 11.76 -5.30
C ARG A 408 -13.73 10.58 -5.69
N VAL A 409 -15.04 10.66 -5.44
CA VAL A 409 -15.97 9.55 -5.72
C VAL A 409 -16.04 9.23 -7.21
N PRO A 410 -16.21 10.22 -8.13
CA PRO A 410 -16.18 9.97 -9.57
C PRO A 410 -14.85 9.37 -10.06
N GLU A 411 -13.73 9.78 -9.47
CA GLU A 411 -12.41 9.23 -9.80
C GLU A 411 -12.32 7.75 -9.38
N THR A 412 -12.79 7.40 -8.18
CA THR A 412 -12.82 6.01 -7.69
C THR A 412 -13.67 5.12 -8.59
N VAL A 413 -14.85 5.61 -9.02
CA VAL A 413 -15.69 4.91 -10.00
C VAL A 413 -14.93 4.66 -11.30
N ALA A 414 -14.21 5.67 -11.80
CA ALA A 414 -13.46 5.54 -13.05
C ALA A 414 -12.32 4.52 -12.94
N TRP A 415 -11.59 4.49 -11.83
CA TRP A 415 -10.52 3.50 -11.62
C TRP A 415 -11.06 2.07 -11.52
N LEU A 416 -12.13 1.84 -10.76
CA LEU A 416 -12.73 0.51 -10.65
C LEU A 416 -13.31 0.05 -11.98
N GLN A 417 -13.97 0.95 -12.73
CA GLN A 417 -14.47 0.61 -14.07
C GLN A 417 -13.32 0.21 -15.01
N LEU A 418 -12.21 0.95 -15.01
CA LEU A 418 -11.02 0.62 -15.81
C LEU A 418 -10.47 -0.77 -15.46
N GLY A 419 -10.32 -1.07 -14.17
CA GLY A 419 -9.79 -2.37 -13.75
C GLY A 419 -10.62 -3.54 -14.27
N LEU A 420 -11.96 -3.45 -14.18
CA LEU A 420 -12.83 -4.49 -14.73
C LEU A 420 -12.80 -4.50 -16.26
N ASP A 421 -12.83 -3.35 -16.92
CA ASP A 421 -12.84 -3.28 -18.38
C ASP A 421 -11.60 -3.94 -19.00
N PHE A 422 -10.41 -3.75 -18.39
CA PHE A 422 -9.19 -4.42 -18.84
C PHE A 422 -9.20 -5.92 -18.57
N PHE A 423 -9.76 -6.37 -17.45
CA PHE A 423 -9.93 -7.80 -17.20
C PHE A 423 -10.87 -8.44 -18.20
N LEU A 424 -12.03 -7.83 -18.47
CA LEU A 424 -12.99 -8.33 -19.47
C LEU A 424 -12.39 -8.32 -20.89
N LEU A 425 -11.63 -7.29 -21.24
CA LEU A 425 -10.94 -7.22 -22.53
C LEU A 425 -9.93 -8.37 -22.68
N PHE A 426 -9.15 -8.66 -21.66
CA PHE A 426 -8.23 -9.80 -21.62
C PHE A 426 -8.97 -11.12 -21.80
N LEU A 427 -10.04 -11.37 -21.05
CA LEU A 427 -10.83 -12.59 -21.14
C LEU A 427 -11.47 -12.76 -22.51
N LYS A 428 -11.93 -11.66 -23.13
CA LYS A 428 -12.46 -11.66 -24.48
C LYS A 428 -11.38 -12.03 -25.51
N GLU A 429 -10.20 -11.39 -25.46
CA GLU A 429 -9.10 -11.68 -26.40
C GLU A 429 -8.48 -13.09 -26.20
N LYS A 430 -8.79 -13.73 -25.06
CA LYS A 430 -8.46 -15.14 -24.78
C LYS A 430 -9.63 -16.10 -25.02
N ASP A 431 -10.67 -15.68 -25.73
CA ASP A 431 -11.86 -16.47 -26.06
C ASP A 431 -12.58 -17.10 -24.84
N CYS A 432 -12.42 -16.51 -23.64
CA CYS A 432 -13.13 -16.92 -22.43
C CYS A 432 -14.51 -16.27 -22.28
N LEU A 433 -14.75 -15.14 -22.93
CA LEU A 433 -16.01 -14.41 -22.93
C LEU A 433 -16.34 -13.88 -24.33
N THR A 434 -17.63 -13.87 -24.64
CA THR A 434 -18.16 -13.21 -25.84
C THR A 434 -18.34 -11.70 -25.66
N ASP A 435 -18.46 -10.95 -26.76
CA ASP A 435 -18.80 -9.52 -26.73
C ASP A 435 -20.09 -9.23 -25.95
N ARG A 436 -21.07 -10.10 -26.08
CA ARG A 436 -22.36 -9.98 -25.40
C ARG A 436 -22.21 -10.14 -23.89
N GLU A 437 -21.51 -11.18 -23.43
CA GLU A 437 -21.26 -11.42 -22.00
C GLU A 437 -20.45 -10.27 -21.38
N CYS A 438 -19.42 -9.78 -22.07
CA CYS A 438 -18.66 -8.60 -21.62
C CYS A 438 -19.57 -7.39 -21.44
N ALA A 439 -20.43 -7.08 -22.43
CA ALA A 439 -21.36 -5.94 -22.35
C ALA A 439 -22.40 -6.11 -21.22
N GLU A 440 -22.92 -7.31 -21.00
CA GLU A 440 -23.85 -7.62 -19.92
C GLU A 440 -23.18 -7.44 -18.54
N ILE A 441 -21.95 -7.95 -18.35
CA ILE A 441 -21.19 -7.79 -17.09
C ILE A 441 -20.85 -6.31 -16.86
N GLN A 442 -20.37 -5.60 -17.86
CA GLN A 442 -20.09 -4.14 -17.76
C GLN A 442 -21.33 -3.34 -17.37
N SER A 443 -22.49 -3.67 -17.93
CA SER A 443 -23.75 -2.98 -17.61
C SER A 443 -24.17 -3.24 -16.16
N ARG A 444 -24.15 -4.49 -15.70
CA ARG A 444 -24.44 -4.87 -14.30
C ARG A 444 -23.47 -4.19 -13.34
N PHE A 445 -22.17 -4.28 -13.61
CA PHE A 445 -21.16 -3.64 -12.77
C PHE A 445 -21.34 -2.13 -12.66
N ARG A 446 -21.61 -1.46 -13.77
CA ARG A 446 -21.84 -0.01 -13.75
C ARG A 446 -23.02 0.36 -12.85
N THR A 447 -24.13 -0.37 -12.94
CA THR A 447 -25.32 -0.14 -12.08
C THR A 447 -24.98 -0.34 -10.60
N ILE A 448 -24.29 -1.41 -10.28
CA ILE A 448 -23.86 -1.73 -8.92
C ILE A 448 -22.90 -0.65 -8.39
N LEU A 449 -21.87 -0.33 -9.18
CA LEU A 449 -20.82 0.62 -8.80
C LEU A 449 -21.39 2.02 -8.55
N TYR A 450 -22.35 2.46 -9.36
CA TYR A 450 -23.00 3.76 -9.19
C TYR A 450 -23.82 3.82 -7.90
N ARG A 451 -24.52 2.73 -7.54
CA ARG A 451 -25.25 2.63 -6.28
C ARG A 451 -24.30 2.65 -5.08
N LEU A 452 -23.21 1.88 -5.13
CA LEU A 452 -22.20 1.86 -4.07
C LEU A 452 -21.52 3.23 -3.91
N ALA A 453 -21.22 3.90 -5.03
CA ALA A 453 -20.63 5.22 -5.03
C ALA A 453 -21.56 6.30 -4.47
N ALA A 454 -22.87 6.20 -4.73
CA ALA A 454 -23.87 7.09 -4.11
C ALA A 454 -23.88 6.91 -2.58
N LYS A 455 -23.92 5.66 -2.09
CA LYS A 455 -23.85 5.36 -0.65
C LYS A 455 -22.54 5.88 -0.03
N GLN A 456 -21.41 5.73 -0.72
CA GLN A 456 -20.13 6.28 -0.27
C GLN A 456 -20.15 7.81 -0.20
N ALA A 457 -20.79 8.47 -1.16
CA ALA A 457 -20.93 9.93 -1.17
C ALA A 457 -21.77 10.43 0.02
N GLU A 458 -22.84 9.71 0.38
CA GLU A 458 -23.65 9.99 1.58
C GLU A 458 -22.80 9.86 2.86
N SER A 459 -22.06 8.77 3.02
CA SER A 459 -21.14 8.59 4.16
C SER A 459 -20.11 9.71 4.28
N ILE A 460 -19.54 10.17 3.16
CA ILE A 460 -18.60 11.30 3.16
C ILE A 460 -19.30 12.59 3.62
N ASP A 461 -20.54 12.80 3.19
CA ASP A 461 -21.33 13.97 3.56
C ASP A 461 -21.68 13.95 5.05
N GLU A 462 -22.05 12.80 5.61
CA GLU A 462 -22.30 12.63 7.05
C GLU A 462 -21.09 12.92 7.92
N ASP A 463 -19.88 12.66 7.43
CA ASP A 463 -18.61 12.95 8.11
C ASP A 463 -18.18 14.43 7.98
N LYS A 464 -18.91 15.26 7.25
CA LYS A 464 -18.64 16.71 7.21
C LYS A 464 -18.78 17.30 8.61
N PRO A 465 -17.84 18.17 9.00
CA PRO A 465 -17.91 18.83 10.33
C PRO A 465 -19.23 19.55 10.60
N THR A 466 -19.86 20.10 9.56
CA THR A 466 -21.16 20.76 9.65
C THR A 466 -22.29 19.79 9.99
N HIS A 467 -22.35 18.63 9.32
CA HIS A 467 -23.37 17.61 9.58
C HIS A 467 -23.13 16.95 10.94
N LYS A 468 -21.88 16.61 11.27
CA LYS A 468 -21.51 16.08 12.59
C LYS A 468 -21.88 17.05 13.71
N PHE A 469 -21.61 18.34 13.54
CA PHE A 469 -21.99 19.39 14.50
C PHE A 469 -23.50 19.44 14.72
N ILE A 470 -24.28 19.46 13.66
CA ILE A 470 -25.74 19.54 13.73
C ILE A 470 -26.31 18.32 14.41
N ARG A 471 -25.90 17.12 14.00
CA ARG A 471 -26.34 15.86 14.62
C ARG A 471 -26.05 15.82 16.13
N LYS A 472 -24.85 16.25 16.54
CA LYS A 472 -24.46 16.30 17.96
C LYS A 472 -25.21 17.40 18.73
N LEU A 473 -25.50 18.52 18.09
CA LEU A 473 -26.31 19.60 18.67
C LEU A 473 -27.73 19.11 18.99
N TYR A 474 -28.39 18.44 18.04
CA TYR A 474 -29.72 17.85 18.28
C TYR A 474 -29.67 16.82 19.40
N ALA A 475 -28.68 15.93 19.42
CA ALA A 475 -28.49 14.94 20.49
C ALA A 475 -28.33 15.60 21.88
N LEU A 476 -27.62 16.73 21.98
CA LEU A 476 -27.48 17.50 23.23
C LEU A 476 -28.83 18.10 23.71
N ILE A 477 -29.61 18.61 22.77
CA ILE A 477 -30.92 19.20 23.07
C ILE A 477 -31.93 18.11 23.47
N GLU A 478 -32.04 17.05 22.68
CA GLU A 478 -32.98 15.95 22.92
C GLU A 478 -32.69 15.18 24.22
N SER A 479 -31.40 15.02 24.55
CA SER A 479 -30.99 14.36 25.81
C SER A 479 -31.11 15.26 27.04
N GLY A 480 -31.48 16.56 26.89
CA GLY A 480 -31.56 17.53 27.99
C GLY A 480 -30.20 17.96 28.55
N GLN A 481 -29.06 17.52 27.93
CA GLN A 481 -27.74 17.96 28.34
C GLN A 481 -27.48 19.44 27.99
N ALA A 482 -28.16 19.95 26.97
CA ALA A 482 -28.23 21.37 26.65
C ALA A 482 -29.70 21.80 26.55
N CYS A 483 -29.99 23.03 26.97
CA CYS A 483 -31.33 23.58 26.80
C CYS A 483 -31.33 24.79 25.89
N VAL A 484 -32.42 24.99 25.19
CA VAL A 484 -32.73 26.16 24.37
C VAL A 484 -34.00 26.77 24.91
N LEU A 485 -34.00 28.05 25.22
CA LEU A 485 -35.14 28.76 25.79
C LEU A 485 -36.03 29.33 24.69
N SER A 486 -37.34 29.29 24.88
CA SER A 486 -38.27 29.94 23.95
C SER A 486 -38.08 31.46 24.00
N LYS A 487 -37.91 32.07 22.83
CA LYS A 487 -37.74 33.54 22.69
C LYS A 487 -39.03 34.28 23.08
N ASN A 488 -40.19 33.60 23.02
CA ASN A 488 -41.48 34.15 23.35
C ASN A 488 -41.83 34.01 24.84
N HIS A 489 -41.11 33.19 25.60
CA HIS A 489 -41.26 32.96 27.02
C HIS A 489 -39.95 33.12 27.76
N LEU A 490 -39.50 34.38 27.92
CA LEU A 490 -38.31 34.68 28.69
C LEU A 490 -38.58 34.43 30.17
N SER A 491 -37.93 33.43 30.72
CA SER A 491 -37.91 33.12 32.15
C SER A 491 -36.84 33.97 32.82
N ASP A 492 -37.10 34.43 34.05
CA ASP A 492 -36.11 35.14 34.89
C ASP A 492 -34.93 34.21 35.28
N PHE A 493 -35.10 32.92 35.10
CA PHE A 493 -34.06 31.93 35.39
C PHE A 493 -33.51 31.34 34.11
N ILE A 494 -32.18 31.50 33.89
CA ILE A 494 -31.44 30.87 32.80
C ILE A 494 -30.67 29.66 33.34
N PRO A 495 -31.03 28.41 32.91
CA PRO A 495 -30.30 27.21 33.32
C PRO A 495 -28.81 27.27 32.91
N GLY A 496 -27.94 26.72 33.76
CA GLY A 496 -26.48 26.73 33.50
C GLY A 496 -26.04 25.95 32.24
N ASN A 497 -26.92 25.11 31.69
CA ASN A 497 -26.69 24.38 30.43
C ASN A 497 -27.42 25.03 29.22
N CYS A 498 -27.86 26.31 29.36
CA CYS A 498 -28.51 27.03 28.28
C CYS A 498 -27.48 27.37 27.18
N ILE A 499 -27.77 26.98 25.94
CA ILE A 499 -26.92 27.20 24.77
C ILE A 499 -27.46 28.29 23.85
N GLY A 500 -28.66 28.78 24.07
CA GLY A 500 -29.29 29.81 23.27
C GLY A 500 -30.80 29.86 23.38
N TYR A 501 -31.42 30.45 22.36
CA TYR A 501 -32.86 30.67 22.28
C TYR A 501 -33.40 30.05 20.98
N GLU A 502 -34.73 29.80 20.95
CA GLU A 502 -35.43 29.33 19.77
C GLU A 502 -36.75 30.05 19.52
N ASP A 503 -37.14 30.14 18.28
CA ASP A 503 -38.52 30.44 17.83
C ASP A 503 -39.03 29.32 16.92
N GLU A 504 -40.13 29.54 16.19
CA GLU A 504 -40.74 28.53 15.32
C GLU A 504 -39.77 28.08 14.20
N ASP A 505 -38.94 28.97 13.68
CA ASP A 505 -38.14 28.73 12.48
C ASP A 505 -36.67 28.51 12.78
N CYS A 506 -36.13 29.02 13.88
CA CYS A 506 -34.68 29.10 14.11
C CYS A 506 -34.26 28.81 15.54
N PHE A 507 -33.04 28.26 15.67
CA PHE A 507 -32.25 28.31 16.89
C PHE A 507 -31.31 29.50 16.85
N TYR A 508 -31.25 30.30 17.92
CA TYR A 508 -30.30 31.42 18.11
C TYR A 508 -29.28 31.01 19.16
N LEU A 509 -28.11 30.61 18.72
CA LEU A 509 -27.14 29.91 19.54
C LEU A 509 -25.94 30.76 19.88
N HIS A 510 -25.41 30.60 21.11
CA HIS A 510 -24.15 31.19 21.54
C HIS A 510 -22.98 30.37 21.00
N ASN A 511 -22.32 30.85 19.96
CA ASN A 511 -21.31 30.15 19.19
C ASN A 511 -20.28 29.39 20.05
N GLU A 512 -19.58 30.08 20.96
CA GLU A 512 -18.53 29.47 21.77
C GLU A 512 -19.07 28.40 22.75
N ILE A 513 -20.27 28.66 23.32
CA ILE A 513 -20.91 27.76 24.28
C ILE A 513 -21.32 26.46 23.57
N VAL A 514 -21.98 26.58 22.42
CA VAL A 514 -22.44 25.43 21.63
C VAL A 514 -21.26 24.63 21.09
N HIS A 515 -20.26 25.29 20.53
CA HIS A 515 -19.06 24.63 20.04
C HIS A 515 -18.35 23.82 21.14
N LYS A 516 -18.22 24.42 22.35
CA LYS A 516 -17.66 23.75 23.52
C LYS A 516 -18.50 22.54 23.96
N ALA A 517 -19.84 22.69 23.97
CA ALA A 517 -20.75 21.61 24.36
C ALA A 517 -20.68 20.43 23.37
N VAL A 518 -20.71 20.69 22.07
CA VAL A 518 -20.59 19.66 21.04
C VAL A 518 -19.21 18.98 21.10
N ARG A 519 -18.14 19.75 21.25
CA ARG A 519 -16.79 19.19 21.40
C ARG A 519 -16.67 18.27 22.62
N LYS A 520 -17.24 18.68 23.77
CA LYS A 520 -17.26 17.89 24.99
C LYS A 520 -18.03 16.58 24.79
N LEU A 521 -19.21 16.62 24.15
CA LEU A 521 -19.97 15.41 23.81
C LEU A 521 -19.18 14.46 22.92
N CYS A 522 -18.51 14.97 21.89
CA CYS A 522 -17.64 14.15 21.03
C CYS A 522 -16.51 13.50 21.84
N GLU A 523 -15.83 14.26 22.72
CA GLU A 523 -14.74 13.75 23.58
C GLU A 523 -15.25 12.65 24.54
N GLU A 524 -16.44 12.81 25.12
CA GLU A 524 -17.09 11.81 25.97
C GLU A 524 -17.44 10.52 25.21
N GLN A 525 -17.82 10.64 23.95
CA GLN A 525 -18.13 9.51 23.06
C GLN A 525 -16.88 8.90 22.39
N GLY A 526 -15.68 9.43 22.66
CA GLY A 526 -14.43 8.95 22.04
C GLY A 526 -14.19 9.46 20.61
N GLU A 527 -15.06 10.38 20.14
CA GLU A 527 -14.97 10.97 18.82
C GLU A 527 -14.11 12.26 18.81
N THR A 528 -13.50 12.55 17.66
CA THR A 528 -12.73 13.80 17.50
C THR A 528 -13.56 14.87 16.81
N PHE A 529 -13.52 16.10 17.33
CA PHE A 529 -14.08 17.30 16.71
C PHE A 529 -13.04 18.42 16.71
N THR A 530 -12.23 18.47 15.64
CA THR A 530 -11.00 19.31 15.58
C THR A 530 -11.20 20.67 14.91
N VAL A 531 -12.37 20.92 14.34
CA VAL A 531 -12.67 22.17 13.61
C VAL A 531 -12.84 23.31 14.59
N SER A 532 -12.18 24.46 14.32
CA SER A 532 -12.36 25.66 15.14
C SER A 532 -13.76 26.24 14.98
N SER A 533 -14.26 26.88 16.05
CA SER A 533 -15.56 27.59 16.04
C SER A 533 -15.69 28.55 14.85
N LYS A 534 -14.64 29.32 14.54
CA LYS A 534 -14.64 30.25 13.40
C LYS A 534 -14.74 29.53 12.04
N SER A 535 -13.99 28.42 11.85
CA SER A 535 -14.04 27.63 10.61
C SER A 535 -15.38 26.94 10.43
N LEU A 536 -15.94 26.41 11.53
CA LEU A 536 -17.26 25.79 11.53
C LEU A 536 -18.35 26.78 11.10
N LEU A 537 -18.38 27.99 11.68
CA LEU A 537 -19.34 29.01 11.31
C LEU A 537 -19.24 29.41 9.84
N LYS A 538 -18.02 29.51 9.32
CA LYS A 538 -17.80 29.79 7.91
C LYS A 538 -18.39 28.67 7.03
N ALA A 539 -18.13 27.41 7.35
CA ALA A 539 -18.64 26.26 6.63
C ALA A 539 -20.17 26.14 6.72
N LEU A 540 -20.77 26.40 7.89
CA LEU A 540 -22.22 26.43 8.07
C LEU A 540 -22.89 27.56 7.24
N ALA A 541 -22.25 28.72 7.12
CA ALA A 541 -22.72 29.82 6.29
C ALA A 541 -22.66 29.50 4.79
N GLU A 542 -21.56 28.90 4.34
CA GLU A 542 -21.37 28.44 2.95
C GLU A 542 -22.36 27.33 2.56
N GLY A 543 -22.76 26.48 3.52
CA GLY A 543 -23.76 25.44 3.34
C GLY A 543 -25.23 25.94 3.45
N PHE A 544 -25.47 27.25 3.60
CA PHE A 544 -26.78 27.86 3.79
C PHE A 544 -27.53 27.43 5.07
N PHE A 545 -26.82 26.82 6.01
CA PHE A 545 -27.41 26.38 7.29
C PHE A 545 -27.69 27.52 8.26
N ILE A 546 -27.00 28.65 8.12
CA ILE A 546 -27.12 29.80 9.02
C ILE A 546 -27.35 31.11 8.27
N SER A 547 -28.03 32.04 8.94
CA SER A 547 -28.14 33.45 8.55
C SER A 547 -27.30 34.33 9.47
N ARG A 548 -26.59 35.32 8.90
CA ARG A 548 -25.77 36.30 9.64
C ARG A 548 -26.55 37.58 9.83
N HIS A 549 -27.40 37.68 10.87
CA HIS A 549 -27.85 38.93 11.41
C HIS A 549 -27.75 38.89 12.93
N ASN A 550 -26.85 39.66 13.53
CA ASN A 550 -26.64 39.86 14.99
C ASN A 550 -26.57 38.59 15.84
N GLY A 551 -25.91 37.53 15.35
CA GLY A 551 -25.76 36.27 16.04
C GLY A 551 -25.80 35.09 15.06
N PHE A 552 -25.62 33.89 15.58
CA PHE A 552 -25.67 32.67 14.85
C PHE A 552 -27.11 32.11 14.94
N SER A 553 -27.85 32.10 13.82
CA SER A 553 -29.17 31.46 13.75
C SER A 553 -29.12 30.26 12.82
N LEU A 554 -29.56 29.10 13.31
CA LEU A 554 -29.67 27.84 12.59
C LEU A 554 -31.15 27.61 12.24
N ARG A 555 -31.49 27.40 10.96
CA ARG A 555 -32.86 27.13 10.53
C ARG A 555 -33.27 25.72 10.91
N LYS A 556 -34.46 25.56 11.52
CA LYS A 556 -35.05 24.26 11.90
C LYS A 556 -35.45 23.44 10.66
N ASN A 557 -36.00 24.09 9.62
CA ASN A 557 -36.57 23.44 8.44
C ASN A 557 -35.53 23.04 7.36
N GLY A 558 -34.24 23.22 7.62
CA GLY A 558 -33.16 22.75 6.73
C GLY A 558 -32.69 21.32 7.00
N PHE A 559 -33.33 20.63 7.95
CA PHE A 559 -32.83 19.34 8.49
C PHE A 559 -33.95 18.31 8.72
N MET A 560 -34.92 18.22 7.85
CA MET A 560 -35.67 16.95 7.78
C MET A 560 -34.76 15.97 7.02
N LEU A 561 -34.11 15.10 7.77
CA LEU A 561 -33.59 13.85 7.27
C LEU A 561 -34.81 13.00 6.89
N GLU A 562 -35.11 12.87 5.58
CA GLU A 562 -35.96 11.80 5.08
C GLU A 562 -35.20 10.47 5.11
#